data_17d970fe9a8187598902dda5e19432a5
#
_entry.id   17d970fe9a8187598902dda5e19432a5
#
_cell.length_a   1.000
_cell.length_b   1.000
_cell.length_c   1.000
_cell.angle_alpha   90.00
_cell.angle_beta   90.00
_cell.angle_gamma   90.00
#
_symmetry.space_group_name_H-M   'P 1'
#
loop_
_entity.id
_entity.type
_entity.pdbx_description
1 polymer ?
#
loop_
_entity_poly.entity_id
_entity_poly.type
_entity_poly.pdbx_seq_one_letter_code
_entity_poly.pdbx_strand_id
1 'polypeptide(L)'
;MDQIAALTWIKENIAAFGGDPAQITVFGQSAGAQSIYQLICSPVSQGLFHRAIMQSGGGPITGTATTSTDKEMRDYCMRFLRYCKCENLYDARAIPSL
;
A
#
# COMPACT_ATOMS: atom_id res chain seq x y z
N MET A 1 1.01 6.61 0.82
CA MET A 1 1.68 7.66 1.64
C MET A 1 2.02 7.15 3.05
N ASP A 2 1.12 6.46 3.74
CA ASP A 2 1.31 6.04 5.14
C ASP A 2 2.50 5.09 5.35
N GLN A 3 2.75 4.17 4.42
CA GLN A 3 3.91 3.26 4.49
C GLN A 3 5.25 4.00 4.38
N ILE A 4 5.31 5.03 3.55
CA ILE A 4 6.51 5.89 3.43
C ILE A 4 6.74 6.64 4.74
N ALA A 5 5.68 7.25 5.30
CA ALA A 5 5.76 7.95 6.57
C ALA A 5 6.22 7.01 7.71
N ALA A 6 5.69 5.79 7.76
CA ALA A 6 6.10 4.78 8.74
C ALA A 6 7.57 4.39 8.60
N LEU A 7 8.04 4.16 7.36
CA LEU A 7 9.45 3.82 7.11
C LEU A 7 10.39 4.97 7.44
N THR A 8 10.00 6.20 7.13
CA THR A 8 10.75 7.40 7.50
C THR A 8 10.87 7.51 9.01
N TRP A 9 9.77 7.36 9.73
CA TRP A 9 9.77 7.37 11.18
C TRP A 9 10.67 6.28 11.78
N ILE A 10 10.58 5.04 11.25
CA ILE A 10 11.43 3.93 11.69
C ILE A 10 12.90 4.29 11.50
N LYS A 11 13.26 4.78 10.33
CA LYS A 11 14.66 5.15 10.02
C LYS A 11 15.21 6.21 10.97
N GLU A 12 14.39 7.19 11.32
CA GLU A 12 14.78 8.29 12.21
C GLU A 12 14.88 7.87 13.67
N ASN A 13 14.11 6.87 14.10
CA ASN A 13 13.94 6.55 15.52
C ASN A 13 14.51 5.19 15.94
N ILE A 14 14.77 4.25 15.01
CA ILE A 14 15.08 2.86 15.36
C ILE A 14 16.36 2.71 16.18
N ALA A 15 17.28 3.64 16.09
CA ALA A 15 18.51 3.64 16.90
C ALA A 15 18.20 3.76 18.40
N ALA A 16 17.17 4.51 18.78
CA ALA A 16 16.74 4.64 20.18
C ALA A 16 16.19 3.31 20.75
N PHE A 17 15.80 2.38 19.87
CA PHE A 17 15.34 1.03 20.24
C PHE A 17 16.43 -0.04 20.09
N GLY A 18 17.67 0.37 19.83
CA GLY A 18 18.80 -0.55 19.67
C GLY A 18 18.95 -1.13 18.25
N GLY A 19 18.16 -0.65 17.27
CA GLY A 19 18.25 -1.04 15.87
C GLY A 19 19.27 -0.21 15.09
N ASP A 20 19.63 -0.71 13.90
CA ASP A 20 20.54 -0.03 12.99
C ASP A 20 19.75 0.56 11.81
N PRO A 21 19.68 1.90 11.66
CA PRO A 21 18.98 2.53 10.56
C PRO A 21 19.61 2.24 9.18
N ALA A 22 20.86 1.73 9.13
CA ALA A 22 21.51 1.27 7.91
C ALA A 22 21.24 -0.21 7.57
N GLN A 23 20.41 -0.91 8.35
CA GLN A 23 20.15 -2.34 8.20
C GLN A 23 18.64 -2.69 8.19
N ILE A 24 17.80 -1.78 7.75
CA ILE A 24 16.34 -1.98 7.71
C ILE A 24 15.98 -3.01 6.64
N THR A 25 15.24 -4.04 7.05
CA THR A 25 14.65 -5.05 6.17
C THR A 25 13.13 -4.94 6.23
N VAL A 26 12.49 -4.84 5.08
CA VAL A 26 11.02 -4.89 4.97
C VAL A 26 10.60 -6.28 4.49
N PHE A 27 9.50 -6.79 5.04
CA PHE A 27 8.96 -8.07 4.58
C PHE A 27 7.43 -8.04 4.59
N GLY A 28 6.81 -8.88 3.75
CA GLY A 28 5.36 -8.96 3.67
C GLY A 28 4.88 -10.11 2.80
N GLN A 29 3.63 -10.51 3.03
CA GLN A 29 2.97 -11.62 2.37
C GLN A 29 1.76 -11.12 1.58
N SER A 30 1.49 -11.68 0.41
CA SER A 30 0.35 -11.36 -0.47
C SER A 30 0.26 -9.86 -0.75
N ALA A 31 -0.76 -9.16 -0.28
CA ALA A 31 -0.91 -7.72 -0.41
C ALA A 31 0.26 -6.93 0.21
N GLY A 32 0.86 -7.43 1.29
CA GLY A 32 2.08 -6.87 1.87
C GLY A 32 3.27 -7.00 0.93
N ALA A 33 3.42 -8.12 0.23
CA ALA A 33 4.45 -8.31 -0.78
C ALA A 33 4.23 -7.36 -1.98
N GLN A 34 2.97 -7.12 -2.37
CA GLN A 34 2.63 -6.13 -3.40
C GLN A 34 3.02 -4.70 -2.99
N SER A 35 2.76 -4.35 -1.74
CA SER A 35 3.16 -3.06 -1.18
C SER A 35 4.69 -2.89 -1.21
N ILE A 36 5.43 -3.93 -0.84
CA ILE A 36 6.90 -3.93 -0.90
C ILE A 36 7.38 -3.76 -2.35
N TYR A 37 6.76 -4.45 -3.31
CA TYR A 37 7.09 -4.28 -4.72
C TYR A 37 6.93 -2.83 -5.16
N GLN A 38 5.84 -2.18 -4.79
CA GLN A 38 5.61 -0.77 -5.09
C GLN A 38 6.66 0.14 -4.42
N LEU A 39 7.03 -0.17 -3.17
CA LEU A 39 8.08 0.56 -2.48
C LEU A 39 9.44 0.42 -3.20
N ILE A 40 9.80 -0.78 -3.65
CA ILE A 40 11.05 -1.00 -4.41
C ILE A 40 11.07 -0.17 -5.71
N CYS A 41 9.93 -0.07 -6.39
CA CYS A 41 9.80 0.67 -7.64
C CYS A 41 9.65 2.19 -7.43
N SER A 42 9.41 2.65 -6.22
CA SER A 42 9.13 4.06 -5.93
C SER A 42 10.39 4.85 -5.61
N PRO A 43 10.68 5.93 -6.32
CA PRO A 43 11.82 6.79 -5.99
C PRO A 43 11.70 7.45 -4.60
N VAL A 44 10.47 7.60 -4.08
CA VAL A 44 10.22 8.25 -2.79
C VAL A 44 10.64 7.37 -1.60
N SER A 45 10.75 6.05 -1.80
CA SER A 45 11.20 5.11 -0.78
C SER A 45 12.72 4.87 -0.80
N GLN A 46 13.41 5.51 -1.71
CA GLN A 46 14.85 5.33 -1.86
C GLN A 46 15.60 5.63 -0.55
N GLY A 47 16.41 4.68 -0.11
CA GLY A 47 17.19 4.80 1.11
C GLY A 47 16.41 4.60 2.42
N LEU A 48 15.11 4.32 2.39
CA LEU A 48 14.33 4.04 3.59
C LEU A 48 14.51 2.60 4.11
N PHE A 49 14.91 1.68 3.25
CA PHE A 49 15.22 0.28 3.62
C PHE A 49 16.33 -0.27 2.74
N HIS A 50 16.93 -1.39 3.13
CA HIS A 50 18.12 -1.97 2.52
C HIS A 50 17.89 -3.36 1.95
N ARG A 51 16.91 -4.08 2.49
CA ARG A 51 16.55 -5.45 2.07
C ARG A 51 15.03 -5.60 2.04
N ALA A 52 14.55 -6.49 1.19
CA ALA A 52 13.14 -6.79 1.05
C ALA A 52 12.90 -8.30 0.91
N ILE A 53 11.86 -8.80 1.58
CA ILE A 53 11.39 -10.19 1.46
C ILE A 53 9.93 -10.15 1.04
N MET A 54 9.62 -10.67 -0.14
CA MET A 54 8.27 -10.74 -0.68
C MET A 54 7.80 -12.19 -0.71
N GLN A 55 6.72 -12.48 0.00
CA GLN A 55 6.17 -13.82 0.10
C GLN A 55 4.81 -13.89 -0.59
N SER A 56 4.65 -14.85 -1.50
CA SER A 56 3.39 -15.09 -2.21
C SER A 56 2.81 -13.85 -2.89
N GLY A 57 3.67 -13.04 -3.49
CA GLY A 57 3.30 -11.81 -4.19
C GLY A 57 4.55 -11.01 -4.57
N GLY A 58 4.32 -9.87 -5.20
CA GLY A 58 5.38 -9.03 -5.75
C GLY A 58 5.62 -9.30 -7.23
N GLY A 59 6.11 -8.30 -7.92
CA GLY A 59 6.28 -8.30 -9.37
C GLY A 59 5.14 -7.64 -10.13
N PRO A 60 5.30 -7.45 -11.44
CA PRO A 60 4.25 -6.87 -12.26
C PRO A 60 3.04 -7.80 -12.23
N ILE A 61 1.91 -7.30 -11.77
CA ILE A 61 0.67 -8.06 -11.80
C ILE A 61 0.16 -8.04 -13.23
N THR A 62 0.48 -9.11 -13.95
CA THR A 62 -0.09 -9.37 -15.27
C THR A 62 -1.50 -9.92 -15.08
N GLY A 63 -2.50 -9.15 -15.45
CA GLY A 63 -3.84 -9.69 -15.72
C GLY A 63 -4.94 -9.41 -14.72
N THR A 64 -4.74 -8.64 -13.65
CA THR A 64 -5.83 -8.17 -12.79
C THR A 64 -5.61 -6.74 -12.30
N ALA A 65 -6.61 -5.98 -12.36
CA ALA A 65 -7.07 -4.71 -11.75
C ALA A 65 -6.11 -3.78 -10.95
N THR A 66 -4.81 -3.96 -10.97
CA THR A 66 -3.89 -3.09 -10.20
C THR A 66 -3.27 -1.96 -11.00
N THR A 67 -3.53 -1.92 -12.30
CA THR A 67 -3.17 -0.82 -13.20
C THR A 67 -4.41 -0.18 -13.83
N SER A 68 -5.47 -0.06 -13.05
CA SER A 68 -6.67 0.63 -13.52
C SER A 68 -6.36 2.11 -13.73
N THR A 69 -6.78 2.64 -14.86
CA THR A 69 -6.75 4.06 -15.11
C THR A 69 -7.67 4.80 -14.13
N ASP A 70 -7.44 6.07 -13.88
CA ASP A 70 -8.33 6.90 -13.05
C ASP A 70 -9.80 6.81 -13.48
N LYS A 71 -10.05 6.69 -14.79
CA LYS A 71 -11.39 6.52 -15.34
C LYS A 71 -12.00 5.19 -14.92
N GLU A 72 -11.28 4.08 -15.09
CA GLU A 72 -11.77 2.74 -14.70
C GLU A 72 -12.02 2.65 -13.22
N MET A 73 -11.15 3.25 -12.40
CA MET A 73 -11.33 3.30 -10.96
C MET A 73 -12.57 4.11 -10.56
N ARG A 74 -12.80 5.26 -11.18
CA ARG A 74 -14.01 6.06 -10.97
C ARG A 74 -15.28 5.29 -11.36
N ASP A 75 -15.25 4.62 -12.52
CA ASP A 75 -16.39 3.82 -13.00
C ASP A 75 -16.69 2.65 -12.06
N TYR A 76 -15.65 2.04 -11.50
CA TYR A 76 -15.78 0.98 -10.49
C TYR A 76 -16.40 1.52 -9.19
N CYS A 77 -15.87 2.62 -8.67
CA CYS A 77 -16.41 3.28 -7.47
C CYS A 77 -17.89 3.70 -7.66
N MET A 78 -18.22 4.26 -8.81
CA MET A 78 -19.62 4.66 -9.10
C MET A 78 -20.56 3.45 -9.20
N ARG A 79 -20.11 2.32 -9.73
CA ARG A 79 -20.88 1.07 -9.72
C ARG A 79 -21.11 0.55 -8.30
N PHE A 80 -20.05 0.59 -7.46
CA PHE A 80 -20.16 0.20 -6.07
C PHE A 80 -21.17 1.07 -5.29
N LEU A 81 -21.09 2.40 -5.42
CA LEU A 81 -22.02 3.31 -4.78
C LEU A 81 -23.49 3.03 -5.20
N ARG A 82 -23.74 2.79 -6.49
CA ARG A 82 -25.06 2.41 -6.99
C ARG A 82 -25.55 1.09 -6.39
N TYR A 83 -24.66 0.09 -6.30
CA TYR A 83 -24.98 -1.19 -5.68
C TYR A 83 -25.39 -1.02 -4.21
N CYS A 84 -24.67 -0.18 -3.48
CA CYS A 84 -24.95 0.16 -2.07
C CYS A 84 -26.13 1.15 -1.92
N LYS A 85 -26.73 1.64 -3.01
CA LYS A 85 -27.78 2.69 -3.00
C LYS A 85 -27.33 3.97 -2.29
N CYS A 86 -26.03 4.32 -2.43
CA CYS A 86 -25.41 5.51 -1.87
C CYS A 86 -25.22 6.56 -2.98
N GLU A 87 -25.43 7.82 -2.64
CA GLU A 87 -25.22 8.94 -3.57
C GLU A 87 -23.76 9.39 -3.57
N ASN A 88 -23.06 9.19 -2.47
CA ASN A 88 -21.68 9.63 -2.29
C ASN A 88 -20.91 8.73 -1.29
N LEU A 89 -19.61 9.00 -1.12
CA LEU A 89 -18.75 8.25 -0.23
C LEU A 89 -19.09 8.41 1.26
N TYR A 90 -19.69 9.52 1.67
CA TYR A 90 -20.11 9.71 3.07
C TYR A 90 -21.26 8.77 3.43
N ASP A 91 -22.22 8.62 2.52
CA ASP A 91 -23.33 7.68 2.69
C ASP A 91 -22.80 6.24 2.76
N ALA A 92 -21.85 5.89 1.90
CA ALA A 92 -21.23 4.57 1.90
C ALA A 92 -20.47 4.26 3.21
N ARG A 93 -19.83 5.26 3.83
CA ARG A 93 -19.16 5.11 5.12
C ARG A 93 -20.11 4.98 6.30
N ALA A 94 -21.33 5.43 6.16
CA ALA A 94 -22.37 5.34 7.19
C ALA A 94 -23.08 3.98 7.21
N ILE A 95 -22.82 3.09 6.22
CA ILE A 95 -23.37 1.74 6.21
C ILE A 95 -22.76 0.95 7.39
N PRO A 96 -23.57 0.40 8.31
CA PRO A 96 -23.04 -0.43 9.39
C PRO A 96 -22.28 -1.63 8.84
N SER A 97 -21.11 -1.89 9.37
CA SER A 97 -20.40 -3.14 9.11
C SER A 97 -21.20 -4.30 9.71
N LEU A 98 -21.55 -5.28 8.89
CA LEU A 98 -22.16 -6.54 9.34
C LEU A 98 -21.20 -7.33 10.24
#